data_32e3787764ee967e804894fd8b1493e7
#
_entry.id   32e3787764ee967e804894fd8b1493e7
#
_cell.length_a   1.000
_cell.length_b   1.000
_cell.length_c   1.000
_cell.angle_alpha   90.00
_cell.angle_beta   90.00
_cell.angle_gamma   90.00
#
_symmetry.space_group_name_H-M   'P 1'
#
loop_
_entity.id
_entity.type
_entity.pdbx_description
1 polymer ?
#
loop_
_entity_poly.entity_id
_entity_poly.type
_entity_poly.pdbx_seq_one_letter_code
_entity_poly.pdbx_strand_id
1 'polypeptide(L)'
;MIEDDFYGTIKFKNGEEVFAKVAASDEGDRTMLIVHTPVMVSEVKVKGGVVGYKVEPWLKTSREDMFIINMDNVLTLSESSDLEMIGMYQNFLHDFHKDTQNNTKLNRKMGYLATVNAARGYLERIYNENTKEPKSSPDEP
;
A
#
# COMPACT_ATOMS: atom_id res chain seq x y z
N MET A 1 -0.29 -7.03 -24.44
CA MET A 1 -1.55 -7.73 -24.16
C MET A 1 -1.67 -7.94 -22.66
N ILE A 2 -2.83 -7.61 -22.10
CA ILE A 2 -3.09 -7.80 -20.68
C ILE A 2 -3.91 -9.06 -20.51
N GLU A 3 -3.42 -9.95 -19.68
CA GLU A 3 -4.14 -11.18 -19.38
C GLU A 3 -5.14 -10.93 -18.26
N ASP A 4 -6.11 -11.82 -18.13
CA ASP A 4 -7.09 -11.72 -17.06
C ASP A 4 -6.41 -11.73 -15.70
N ASP A 5 -6.93 -10.93 -14.80
CA ASP A 5 -6.33 -10.85 -13.49
C ASP A 5 -6.73 -12.05 -12.62
N PHE A 6 -5.87 -12.35 -11.66
CA PHE A 6 -6.08 -13.44 -10.72
C PHE A 6 -5.50 -13.05 -9.36
N TYR A 7 -5.93 -13.75 -8.34
CA TYR A 7 -5.33 -13.59 -7.02
C TYR A 7 -4.06 -14.41 -6.97
N GLY A 8 -2.99 -13.82 -6.47
CA GLY A 8 -1.73 -14.54 -6.47
C GLY A 8 -0.76 -14.10 -5.40
N THR A 9 0.21 -14.97 -5.16
CA THR A 9 1.31 -14.70 -4.26
C THR A 9 2.56 -14.45 -5.08
N ILE A 10 3.24 -13.38 -4.77
CA ILE A 10 4.48 -12.99 -5.44
C ILE A 10 5.61 -13.04 -4.43
N LYS A 11 6.64 -13.80 -4.75
CA LYS A 11 7.87 -13.81 -3.95
C LYS A 11 8.93 -13.04 -4.71
N PHE A 12 9.49 -12.04 -4.08
CA PHE A 12 10.53 -11.23 -4.68
C PHE A 12 11.91 -11.79 -4.37
N LYS A 13 12.88 -11.40 -5.17
CA LYS A 13 14.25 -11.87 -4.99
C LYS A 13 14.85 -11.42 -3.66
N ASN A 14 14.37 -10.33 -3.11
CA ASN A 14 14.82 -9.84 -1.82
C ASN A 14 14.21 -10.62 -0.64
N GLY A 15 13.32 -11.57 -0.91
CA GLY A 15 12.70 -12.38 0.12
C GLY A 15 11.32 -11.93 0.54
N GLU A 16 10.89 -10.77 0.13
CA GLU A 16 9.55 -10.31 0.48
C GLU A 16 8.49 -11.11 -0.27
N GLU A 17 7.37 -11.28 0.39
CA GLU A 17 6.25 -12.01 -0.17
C GLU A 17 5.00 -11.15 -0.05
N VAL A 18 4.29 -10.98 -1.16
CA VAL A 18 3.07 -10.19 -1.17
C VAL A 18 1.93 -10.96 -1.81
N PHE A 19 0.73 -10.62 -1.41
CA PHE A 19 -0.49 -11.16 -1.99
C PHE A 19 -1.23 -10.02 -2.67
N ALA A 20 -1.75 -10.27 -3.86
CA ALA A 20 -2.39 -9.22 -4.62
C ALA A 20 -3.28 -9.81 -5.70
N LYS A 21 -4.07 -8.94 -6.30
CA LYS A 21 -4.73 -9.26 -7.54
C LYS A 21 -3.77 -8.87 -8.66
N VAL A 22 -3.45 -9.80 -9.53
CA VAL A 22 -2.32 -9.68 -10.45
C VAL A 22 -2.78 -9.88 -11.88
N ALA A 23 -2.26 -9.06 -12.77
CA ALA A 23 -2.42 -9.27 -14.20
C ALA A 23 -1.05 -9.14 -14.85
N ALA A 24 -0.81 -9.90 -15.89
CA ALA A 24 0.44 -9.81 -16.64
C ALA A 24 0.24 -8.96 -17.87
N SER A 25 1.23 -8.17 -18.19
CA SER A 25 1.21 -7.34 -19.39
C SER A 25 2.51 -7.54 -20.14
N ASP A 26 2.39 -7.96 -21.39
CA ASP A 26 3.55 -8.10 -22.25
C ASP A 26 3.70 -6.86 -23.10
N GLU A 27 4.85 -6.24 -22.98
CA GLU A 27 5.16 -5.04 -23.75
C GLU A 27 6.49 -5.25 -24.45
N GLY A 28 6.42 -5.58 -25.73
CA GLY A 28 7.61 -5.86 -26.51
C GLY A 28 8.27 -7.14 -26.02
N ASP A 29 9.50 -7.03 -25.59
CA ASP A 29 10.26 -8.16 -25.06
C ASP A 29 10.24 -8.22 -23.54
N ARG A 30 9.41 -7.43 -22.92
CA ARG A 30 9.31 -7.35 -21.45
C ARG A 30 7.95 -7.77 -20.96
N THR A 31 7.95 -8.48 -19.85
CA THR A 31 6.72 -8.81 -19.13
C THR A 31 6.72 -8.00 -17.85
N MET A 32 5.63 -7.30 -17.63
CA MET A 32 5.42 -6.53 -16.42
C MET A 32 4.22 -7.10 -15.69
N LEU A 33 4.23 -7.01 -14.38
CA LEU A 33 3.06 -7.37 -13.59
C LEU A 33 2.34 -6.11 -13.17
N ILE A 34 1.03 -6.12 -13.37
CA ILE A 34 0.18 -5.08 -12.83
C ILE A 34 -0.45 -5.66 -11.57
N VAL A 35 -0.16 -5.07 -10.43
CA VAL A 35 -0.67 -5.58 -9.17
C VAL A 35 -1.59 -4.56 -8.54
N HIS A 36 -2.70 -5.06 -8.02
CA HIS A 36 -3.67 -4.23 -7.33
C HIS A 36 -3.56 -4.49 -5.84
N THR A 37 -3.35 -3.42 -5.10
CA THR A 37 -3.33 -3.39 -3.64
C THR A 37 -2.53 -4.55 -3.06
N PRO A 38 -1.21 -4.59 -3.32
CA PRO A 38 -0.39 -5.67 -2.78
C PRO A 38 -0.31 -5.56 -1.26
N VAL A 39 -0.45 -6.68 -0.59
CA VAL A 39 -0.44 -6.73 0.87
C VAL A 39 0.59 -7.74 1.35
N MET A 40 1.07 -7.51 2.56
CA MET A 40 1.90 -8.46 3.28
C MET A 40 1.09 -9.06 4.40
N VAL A 41 1.25 -10.36 4.59
CA VAL A 41 0.53 -11.08 5.63
C VAL A 41 1.53 -11.64 6.62
N SER A 42 1.34 -11.37 7.88
CA SER A 42 2.20 -11.88 8.93
C SER A 42 1.38 -12.57 9.99
N GLU A 43 1.98 -13.54 10.65
CA GLU A 43 1.33 -14.22 11.75
C GLU A 43 1.53 -13.42 13.02
N VAL A 44 0.49 -13.36 13.82
CA VAL A 44 0.51 -12.68 15.11
C VAL A 44 0.13 -13.68 16.16
N LYS A 45 0.97 -13.82 17.18
CA LYS A 45 0.65 -14.67 18.32
C LYS A 45 -0.18 -13.87 19.29
N VAL A 46 -1.35 -14.41 19.63
CA VAL A 46 -2.22 -13.81 20.61
C VAL A 46 -2.26 -14.69 21.86
N LYS A 47 -2.76 -14.12 22.93
CA LYS A 47 -2.86 -14.84 24.20
C LYS A 47 -3.63 -16.15 24.02
N GLY A 48 -3.16 -17.20 24.65
CA GLY A 48 -3.80 -18.51 24.57
C GLY A 48 -3.30 -19.38 23.45
N GLY A 49 -2.28 -18.94 22.73
CA GLY A 49 -1.70 -19.74 21.67
C GLY A 49 -2.46 -19.69 20.35
N VAL A 50 -3.46 -18.85 20.25
CA VAL A 50 -4.19 -18.68 19.00
C VAL A 50 -3.36 -17.82 18.06
N VAL A 51 -3.18 -18.32 16.85
CA VAL A 51 -2.43 -17.58 15.83
C VAL A 51 -3.42 -16.79 14.99
N GLY A 52 -3.22 -15.48 14.96
CA GLY A 52 -3.97 -14.61 14.07
C GLY A 52 -3.10 -14.16 12.94
N TYR A 53 -3.71 -13.49 11.96
CA TYR A 53 -2.98 -12.93 10.82
C TYR A 53 -3.19 -11.44 10.76
N LYS A 54 -2.13 -10.75 10.38
CA LYS A 54 -2.18 -9.31 10.19
C LYS A 54 -1.92 -9.04 8.72
N VAL A 55 -2.81 -8.27 8.10
CA VAL A 55 -2.70 -7.91 6.70
C VAL A 55 -2.39 -6.43 6.61
N GLU A 56 -1.31 -6.10 5.94
CA GLU A 56 -0.84 -4.72 5.81
C GLU A 56 -0.53 -4.40 4.36
N PRO A 57 -0.65 -3.12 3.96
CA PRO A 57 -0.20 -2.74 2.62
C PRO A 57 1.28 -3.01 2.46
N TRP A 58 1.68 -3.42 1.29
CA TRP A 58 3.10 -3.63 0.99
C TRP A 58 3.88 -2.32 1.08
N LEU A 59 3.34 -1.27 0.49
CA LEU A 59 3.98 0.05 0.54
C LEU A 59 3.22 0.91 1.54
N LYS A 60 3.90 1.24 2.63
CA LYS A 60 3.25 1.90 3.76
C LYS A 60 3.04 3.39 3.55
N THR A 61 3.78 3.97 2.62
CA THR A 61 3.70 5.41 2.38
C THR A 61 2.87 5.75 1.15
N SER A 62 2.28 4.75 0.50
CA SER A 62 1.48 4.96 -0.70
C SER A 62 0.04 4.56 -0.44
N ARG A 63 -0.88 5.36 -0.95
CA ARG A 63 -2.31 5.06 -0.91
C ARG A 63 -2.83 4.62 -2.27
N GLU A 64 -1.93 4.48 -3.22
CA GLU A 64 -2.32 4.01 -4.54
C GLU A 64 -2.68 2.54 -4.48
N ASP A 65 -3.54 2.12 -5.39
CA ASP A 65 -4.01 0.75 -5.40
C ASP A 65 -3.49 -0.06 -6.58
N MET A 66 -2.72 0.55 -7.46
CA MET A 66 -2.18 -0.15 -8.61
C MET A 66 -0.71 0.14 -8.78
N PHE A 67 0.06 -0.91 -8.99
CA PHE A 67 1.50 -0.80 -9.15
C PHE A 67 1.96 -1.66 -10.31
N ILE A 68 3.05 -1.26 -10.93
CA ILE A 68 3.67 -2.01 -12.00
C ILE A 68 4.99 -2.56 -11.47
N ILE A 69 5.15 -3.87 -11.57
CA ILE A 69 6.31 -4.57 -11.06
C ILE A 69 7.08 -5.18 -12.22
N ASN A 70 8.38 -4.95 -12.22
CA ASN A 70 9.26 -5.55 -13.20
C ASN A 70 9.49 -7.02 -12.84
N MET A 71 9.23 -7.91 -13.80
CA MET A 71 9.39 -9.34 -13.58
C MET A 71 10.81 -9.75 -13.21
N ASP A 72 11.79 -8.93 -13.53
CA ASP A 72 13.19 -9.24 -13.18
C ASP A 72 13.41 -9.36 -11.67
N ASN A 73 12.54 -8.75 -10.87
CA ASN A 73 12.64 -8.77 -9.43
C ASN A 73 11.81 -9.87 -8.79
N VAL A 74 11.11 -10.65 -9.58
CA VAL A 74 10.21 -11.69 -9.10
C VAL A 74 10.92 -13.02 -9.14
N LEU A 75 10.96 -13.69 -7.98
CA LEU A 75 11.49 -15.03 -7.91
C LEU A 75 10.44 -16.05 -8.38
N THR A 76 9.22 -15.91 -7.91
CA THR A 76 8.13 -16.78 -8.31
C THR A 76 6.80 -16.07 -8.13
N LEU A 77 5.84 -16.51 -8.94
CA LEU A 77 4.48 -16.02 -8.89
C LEU A 77 3.57 -17.25 -8.92
N SER A 78 2.64 -17.29 -7.98
CA SER A 78 1.74 -18.42 -7.84
C SER A 78 0.30 -17.93 -7.81
N GLU A 79 -0.53 -18.46 -8.68
CA GLU A 79 -1.95 -18.18 -8.61
C GLU A 79 -2.53 -18.85 -7.38
N SER A 80 -3.39 -18.14 -6.66
CA SER A 80 -3.96 -18.64 -5.42
C SER A 80 -5.39 -19.11 -5.61
N SER A 81 -5.68 -20.26 -5.07
CA SER A 81 -7.05 -20.74 -4.96
C SER A 81 -7.46 -20.89 -3.48
N ASP A 82 -6.68 -20.33 -2.58
CA ASP A 82 -6.95 -20.39 -1.14
C ASP A 82 -8.06 -19.42 -0.80
N LEU A 83 -9.25 -19.94 -0.61
CA LEU A 83 -10.43 -19.10 -0.35
C LEU A 83 -10.32 -18.33 0.95
N GLU A 84 -9.62 -18.87 1.93
CA GLU A 84 -9.42 -18.17 3.20
C GLU A 84 -8.54 -16.93 2.99
N MET A 85 -7.45 -17.10 2.27
CA MET A 85 -6.56 -15.98 1.99
C MET A 85 -7.26 -14.93 1.11
N ILE A 86 -7.97 -15.37 0.10
CA ILE A 86 -8.72 -14.47 -0.77
C ILE A 86 -9.76 -13.70 0.04
N GLY A 87 -10.42 -14.37 0.97
CA GLY A 87 -11.40 -13.72 1.84
C GLY A 87 -10.77 -12.67 2.74
N MET A 88 -9.62 -12.97 3.32
CA MET A 88 -8.89 -11.99 4.13
C MET A 88 -8.48 -10.78 3.30
N TYR A 89 -8.03 -11.03 2.09
CA TYR A 89 -7.62 -9.96 1.19
C TYR A 89 -8.82 -9.08 0.82
N GLN A 90 -9.96 -9.68 0.51
CA GLN A 90 -11.16 -8.94 0.16
C GLN A 90 -11.64 -8.09 1.33
N ASN A 91 -11.56 -8.62 2.55
CA ASN A 91 -11.92 -7.85 3.74
C ASN A 91 -10.96 -6.67 3.91
N PHE A 92 -9.69 -6.89 3.68
CA PHE A 92 -8.71 -5.81 3.75
C PHE A 92 -9.01 -4.74 2.71
N LEU A 93 -9.35 -5.13 1.49
CA LEU A 93 -9.67 -4.18 0.43
C LEU A 93 -10.86 -3.32 0.80
N HIS A 94 -11.87 -3.92 1.38
CA HIS A 94 -13.06 -3.20 1.79
C HIS A 94 -12.70 -2.10 2.80
N ASP A 95 -11.91 -2.46 3.80
CA ASP A 95 -11.49 -1.51 4.83
C ASP A 95 -10.53 -0.46 4.27
N PHE A 96 -9.63 -0.88 3.40
CA PHE A 96 -8.67 0.02 2.78
C PHE A 96 -9.36 1.10 1.95
N HIS A 97 -10.32 0.70 1.12
CA HIS A 97 -11.06 1.65 0.30
C HIS A 97 -11.93 2.56 1.14
N LYS A 98 -12.48 2.04 2.21
CA LYS A 98 -13.29 2.83 3.13
C LYS A 98 -12.43 3.90 3.80
N ASP A 99 -11.24 3.54 4.23
CA ASP A 99 -10.31 4.49 4.82
C ASP A 99 -9.89 5.55 3.80
N THR A 100 -9.67 5.14 2.58
CA THR A 100 -9.29 6.07 1.51
C THR A 100 -10.40 7.06 1.23
N GLN A 101 -11.64 6.60 1.22
CA GLN A 101 -12.77 7.48 1.01
C GLN A 101 -12.94 8.47 2.16
N ASN A 102 -12.56 8.07 3.35
CA ASN A 102 -12.67 8.91 4.53
C ASN A 102 -11.46 9.81 4.74
N ASN A 103 -10.50 9.77 3.82
CA ASN A 103 -9.30 10.59 3.95
C ASN A 103 -9.57 12.08 3.93
N THR A 104 -10.70 12.48 3.41
CA THR A 104 -11.05 13.91 3.41
C THR A 104 -11.51 14.37 4.79
N LYS A 105 -11.83 13.44 5.65
CA LYS A 105 -12.26 13.75 7.01
C LYS A 105 -11.17 13.36 7.98
N LEU A 106 -10.95 14.22 8.94
CA LEU A 106 -9.96 13.96 9.96
C LEU A 106 -10.38 12.75 10.77
N ASN A 107 -9.53 11.75 10.83
CA ASN A 107 -9.80 10.56 11.60
C ASN A 107 -9.30 10.73 13.02
N ARG A 108 -10.20 11.08 13.91
CA ARG A 108 -9.85 11.37 15.29
C ARG A 108 -9.40 10.16 16.08
N LYS A 109 -9.73 8.97 15.61
CA LYS A 109 -9.36 7.76 16.33
C LYS A 109 -7.87 7.57 16.40
N MET A 110 -7.16 8.12 15.48
CA MET A 110 -5.71 7.95 15.43
C MET A 110 -4.97 8.99 16.28
N GLY A 111 -5.63 10.06 16.64
CA GLY A 111 -5.05 11.05 17.52
C GLY A 111 -3.89 11.84 16.96
N TYR A 112 -3.65 11.73 15.67
CA TYR A 112 -2.60 12.46 15.00
C TYR A 112 -2.97 12.56 13.52
N LEU A 113 -2.04 12.99 12.68
CA LEU A 113 -2.32 13.12 11.26
C LEU A 113 -2.77 11.78 10.72
N ALA A 114 -4.05 11.62 10.57
CA ALA A 114 -4.65 10.34 10.30
C ALA A 114 -4.82 10.08 8.81
N THR A 115 -4.83 11.13 8.02
CA THR A 115 -5.07 11.00 6.60
C THR A 115 -3.90 11.54 5.80
N VAL A 116 -3.73 11.00 4.60
CA VAL A 116 -2.68 11.47 3.71
C VAL A 116 -2.88 12.92 3.34
N ASN A 117 -4.11 13.31 3.09
CA ASN A 117 -4.40 14.69 2.71
C ASN A 117 -4.11 15.66 3.84
N ALA A 118 -4.43 15.27 5.06
CA ALA A 118 -4.13 16.11 6.21
C ALA A 118 -2.63 16.26 6.39
N ALA A 119 -1.89 15.17 6.25
CA ALA A 119 -0.44 15.22 6.37
C ALA A 119 0.18 16.08 5.28
N ARG A 120 -0.32 15.95 4.06
CA ARG A 120 0.18 16.74 2.95
C ARG A 120 -0.05 18.22 3.19
N GLY A 121 -1.23 18.58 3.62
CA GLY A 121 -1.54 19.98 3.89
C GLY A 121 -0.68 20.56 4.98
N TYR A 122 -0.42 19.76 6.01
CA TYR A 122 0.44 20.19 7.11
C TYR A 122 1.87 20.44 6.62
N LEU A 123 2.38 19.52 5.83
CA LEU A 123 3.74 19.64 5.29
C LEU A 123 3.86 20.83 4.34
N GLU A 124 2.87 21.04 3.51
CA GLU A 124 2.87 22.18 2.60
C GLU A 124 2.88 23.50 3.36
N ARG A 125 2.14 23.56 4.44
CA ARG A 125 2.12 24.76 5.27
C ARG A 125 3.49 25.02 5.89
N ILE A 126 4.10 23.99 6.42
CA ILE A 126 5.44 24.12 6.99
C ILE A 126 6.44 24.59 5.95
N TYR A 127 6.36 24.00 4.76
CA TYR A 127 7.26 24.37 3.69
C TYR A 127 7.09 25.83 3.29
N ASN A 128 5.85 26.27 3.19
CA ASN A 128 5.56 27.65 2.81
C ASN A 128 6.01 28.63 3.89
N GLU A 129 5.85 28.27 5.14
CA GLU A 129 6.30 29.12 6.24
C GLU A 129 7.81 29.26 6.21
N ASN A 130 8.51 28.18 6.02
CA ASN A 130 9.96 28.22 5.93
C ASN A 130 10.45 29.02 4.72
N THR A 131 9.70 28.98 3.65
CA THR A 131 10.06 29.72 2.45
C THR A 131 9.87 31.22 2.66
N LYS A 132 8.89 31.60 3.46
CA LYS A 132 8.61 33.01 3.71
C LYS A 132 9.50 33.60 4.78
N GLU A 133 9.95 32.78 5.67
CA GLU A 133 10.73 33.24 6.80
C GLU A 133 11.95 34.07 6.42
N PRO A 134 12.73 33.65 5.45
CA PRO A 134 13.88 34.46 5.06
C PRO A 134 13.54 35.85 4.60
N LYS A 135 12.34 36.07 4.18
CA LYS A 135 11.92 37.38 3.72
C LYS A 135 11.52 38.29 4.87
N SER A 136 10.95 37.71 5.88
CA SER A 136 10.51 38.48 7.02
C SER A 136 11.61 38.62 8.05
N SER A 137 12.47 37.67 8.12
CA SER A 137 13.54 37.65 9.05
C SER A 137 14.43 38.89 9.03
N PRO A 138 14.85 39.32 7.89
CA PRO A 138 15.72 40.48 7.81
C PRO A 138 15.10 41.74 8.37
N ASP A 139 13.81 41.74 8.37
CA ASP A 139 13.10 42.92 8.89
C ASP A 139 12.99 42.92 10.37
N GLU A 140 13.39 41.85 10.97
CA GLU A 140 13.27 41.69 12.40
C GLU A 140 14.58 41.44 13.00
N PRO A 141 15.39 42.32 12.98
CA PRO A 141 16.71 42.19 13.60
C PRO A 141 16.64 42.29 15.09
#